data_0893176136d0d58e181d0949a1ba1245
#
_entry.id   0893176136d0d58e181d0949a1ba1245
#
_cell.length_a   1.000
_cell.length_b   1.000
_cell.length_c   1.000
_cell.angle_alpha   90.00
_cell.angle_beta   90.00
_cell.angle_gamma   90.00
#
_symmetry.space_group_name_H-M   'P 1'
#
loop_
_entity.id
_entity.type
_entity.pdbx_description
1 polymer ?
#
loop_
_entity_poly.entity_id
_entity_poly.type
_entity_poly.pdbx_seq_one_letter_code
_entity_poly.pdbx_strand_id
1 'polypeptide(L)'
;MSKYIHPITIEAALYVASHLRHDDYREVKEGHGHEPLLWIPQSSFYGETVWFETPDGRNAGLAGVQDGGLIWMLCTPNIHDYPLTFAREAKRFIESREEKLLWNIVDKRNTAHLKLLKFLGFKFLRELKHGPNKLTFIEFCRVRTNSNRLNPSNGSKSGS
;
A
#
# COMPACT_ATOMS: atom_id res chain seq x y z
N MET A 1 3.20 -14.34 -12.01
CA MET A 1 2.68 -12.97 -12.07
C MET A 1 1.18 -12.98 -11.96
N SER A 2 0.63 -12.14 -11.15
CA SER A 2 -0.81 -12.09 -10.95
C SER A 2 -1.51 -11.42 -12.13
N LYS A 3 -2.66 -11.96 -12.51
CA LYS A 3 -3.48 -11.33 -13.54
C LYS A 3 -4.28 -10.14 -13.01
N TYR A 4 -4.22 -9.90 -11.69
CA TYR A 4 -4.94 -8.79 -11.07
C TYR A 4 -4.04 -7.62 -10.70
N ILE A 5 -2.74 -7.72 -10.93
CA ILE A 5 -1.79 -6.66 -10.62
C ILE A 5 -1.23 -6.13 -11.93
N HIS A 6 -1.40 -4.85 -12.19
CA HIS A 6 -1.04 -4.23 -13.46
C HIS A 6 -0.12 -3.02 -13.26
N PRO A 7 0.79 -2.76 -14.20
CA PRO A 7 1.59 -1.54 -14.15
C PRO A 7 0.69 -0.32 -14.19
N ILE A 8 1.13 0.75 -13.54
CA ILE A 8 0.34 1.98 -13.48
C ILE A 8 0.11 2.56 -14.86
N THR A 9 -1.08 3.12 -15.06
CA THR A 9 -1.43 3.93 -16.22
C THR A 9 -2.04 5.23 -15.72
N ILE A 10 -2.05 6.26 -16.58
CA ILE A 10 -2.66 7.52 -16.18
C ILE A 10 -4.16 7.34 -15.92
N GLU A 11 -4.81 6.49 -16.69
CA GLU A 11 -6.24 6.22 -16.51
C GLU A 11 -6.51 5.60 -15.14
N ALA A 12 -5.68 4.62 -14.75
CA ALA A 12 -5.84 3.98 -13.45
C ALA A 12 -5.61 4.97 -12.32
N ALA A 13 -4.59 5.81 -12.43
CA ALA A 13 -4.29 6.82 -11.40
C ALA A 13 -5.44 7.81 -11.25
N LEU A 14 -5.97 8.30 -12.37
CA LEU A 14 -7.08 9.25 -12.34
C LEU A 14 -8.35 8.63 -11.79
N TYR A 15 -8.60 7.37 -12.16
CA TYR A 15 -9.77 6.68 -11.63
C TYR A 15 -9.73 6.61 -10.10
N VAL A 16 -8.59 6.16 -9.55
CA VAL A 16 -8.46 6.04 -8.11
C VAL A 16 -8.55 7.41 -7.44
N ALA A 17 -7.88 8.42 -8.02
CA ALA A 17 -7.90 9.77 -7.45
C ALA A 17 -9.33 10.33 -7.35
N SER A 18 -10.21 9.96 -8.29
CA SER A 18 -11.58 10.46 -8.28
C SER A 18 -12.58 9.53 -7.60
N HIS A 19 -12.15 8.34 -7.15
CA HIS A 19 -13.05 7.35 -6.55
C HIS A 19 -12.50 6.78 -5.25
N LEU A 20 -11.75 7.57 -4.49
CA LEU A 20 -11.16 7.09 -3.24
C LEU A 20 -12.22 6.67 -2.24
N ARG A 21 -11.94 5.61 -1.48
CA ARG A 21 -12.71 5.31 -0.28
C ARG A 21 -12.70 6.54 0.61
N HIS A 22 -13.78 6.70 1.38
CA HIS A 22 -13.92 7.87 2.25
C HIS A 22 -12.69 8.07 3.15
N ASP A 23 -12.24 7.01 3.83
CA ASP A 23 -11.13 7.13 4.76
C ASP A 23 -9.81 7.40 4.05
N ASP A 24 -9.63 6.88 2.84
CA ASP A 24 -8.43 7.18 2.06
C ASP A 24 -8.45 8.62 1.57
N TYR A 25 -9.62 9.12 1.18
CA TYR A 25 -9.76 10.52 0.81
C TYR A 25 -9.39 11.43 1.99
N ARG A 26 -9.92 11.11 3.18
CA ARG A 26 -9.63 11.90 4.37
C ARG A 26 -8.14 11.88 4.71
N GLU A 27 -7.51 10.74 4.56
CA GLU A 27 -6.08 10.63 4.85
C GLU A 27 -5.27 11.53 3.93
N VAL A 28 -5.55 11.51 2.63
CA VAL A 28 -4.83 12.34 1.67
C VAL A 28 -5.15 13.82 1.87
N LYS A 29 -6.44 14.15 1.95
CA LYS A 29 -6.88 15.54 1.98
C LYS A 29 -6.68 16.19 3.33
N GLU A 30 -7.20 15.58 4.38
CA GLU A 30 -7.15 16.14 5.73
C GLU A 30 -5.84 15.80 6.44
N GLY A 31 -5.37 14.57 6.25
CA GLY A 31 -4.19 14.08 6.93
C GLY A 31 -2.91 14.66 6.37
N HIS A 32 -2.69 14.49 5.08
CA HIS A 32 -1.47 14.98 4.44
C HIS A 32 -1.60 16.39 3.89
N GLY A 33 -2.81 16.88 3.71
CA GLY A 33 -3.03 18.22 3.15
C GLY A 33 -2.83 18.28 1.65
N HIS A 34 -3.02 17.16 0.96
CA HIS A 34 -2.86 17.11 -0.50
C HIS A 34 -4.18 17.08 -1.21
N GLU A 35 -4.19 17.61 -2.44
CA GLU A 35 -5.35 17.48 -3.31
C GLU A 35 -5.23 16.17 -4.07
N PRO A 36 -6.15 15.20 -3.86
CA PRO A 36 -5.98 13.88 -4.46
C PRO A 36 -5.82 13.89 -5.97
N LEU A 37 -6.58 14.74 -6.68
CA LEU A 37 -6.53 14.78 -8.14
C LEU A 37 -5.22 15.32 -8.69
N LEU A 38 -4.45 16.03 -7.86
CA LEU A 38 -3.13 16.50 -8.24
C LEU A 38 -2.05 15.56 -7.72
N TRP A 39 -2.15 15.18 -6.44
CA TRP A 39 -1.10 14.43 -5.79
C TRP A 39 -0.99 12.99 -6.27
N ILE A 40 -2.14 12.32 -6.46
CA ILE A 40 -2.10 10.90 -6.80
C ILE A 40 -1.52 10.65 -8.21
N PRO A 41 -1.95 11.36 -9.25
CA PRO A 41 -1.33 11.16 -10.56
C PRO A 41 0.16 11.46 -10.56
N GLN A 42 0.59 12.51 -9.87
CA GLN A 42 2.01 12.85 -9.80
C GLN A 42 2.80 11.76 -9.07
N SER A 43 2.34 11.38 -7.89
CA SER A 43 3.05 10.38 -7.07
C SER A 43 3.09 9.02 -7.73
N SER A 44 2.08 8.69 -8.52
CA SER A 44 1.99 7.38 -9.16
C SER A 44 3.14 7.10 -10.12
N PHE A 45 3.80 8.14 -10.62
CA PHE A 45 4.88 7.97 -11.59
C PHE A 45 6.27 8.20 -10.97
N TYR A 46 6.35 8.26 -9.65
CA TYR A 46 7.61 8.22 -8.93
C TYR A 46 7.78 6.82 -8.35
N GLY A 47 8.94 6.19 -8.59
CA GLY A 47 9.17 4.86 -8.12
C GLY A 47 8.37 3.84 -8.93
N GLU A 48 7.93 2.79 -8.27
CA GLU A 48 7.23 1.70 -8.93
C GLU A 48 5.81 1.59 -8.38
N THR A 49 4.82 1.72 -9.25
CA THR A 49 3.41 1.73 -8.86
C THR A 49 2.63 0.73 -9.69
N VAL A 50 1.70 0.05 -9.03
CA VAL A 50 0.78 -0.89 -9.69
C VAL A 50 -0.64 -0.52 -9.33
N TRP A 51 -1.60 -1.01 -10.14
CA TRP A 51 -3.00 -0.96 -9.75
C TRP A 51 -3.57 -2.37 -9.68
N PHE A 52 -4.59 -2.54 -8.85
CA PHE A 52 -5.21 -3.84 -8.59
C PHE A 52 -6.56 -3.92 -9.26
N GLU A 53 -6.76 -4.99 -10.00
CA GLU A 53 -8.03 -5.25 -10.69
C GLU A 53 -8.88 -6.21 -9.87
N THR A 54 -10.19 -5.95 -9.78
CA THR A 54 -11.12 -6.89 -9.18
C THR A 54 -11.43 -8.01 -10.18
N PRO A 55 -11.96 -9.15 -9.71
CA PRO A 55 -12.35 -10.22 -10.63
C PRO A 55 -13.36 -9.81 -11.69
N ASP A 56 -14.16 -8.76 -11.43
CA ASP A 56 -15.12 -8.27 -12.42
C ASP A 56 -14.59 -7.07 -13.23
N GLY A 57 -13.27 -6.83 -13.18
CA GLY A 57 -12.62 -5.88 -14.09
C GLY A 57 -12.56 -4.44 -13.62
N ARG A 58 -12.89 -4.16 -12.36
CA ARG A 58 -12.84 -2.80 -11.85
C ARG A 58 -11.52 -2.52 -11.14
N ASN A 59 -11.22 -1.24 -10.97
CA ASN A 59 -9.99 -0.83 -10.30
C ASN A 59 -10.23 -0.75 -8.79
N ALA A 60 -9.49 -1.56 -8.02
CA ALA A 60 -9.62 -1.61 -6.57
C ALA A 60 -8.69 -0.63 -5.85
N GLY A 61 -7.64 -0.17 -6.51
CA GLY A 61 -6.72 0.76 -5.86
C GLY A 61 -5.32 0.69 -6.44
N LEU A 62 -4.43 1.48 -5.84
CA LEU A 62 -3.03 1.60 -6.22
C LEU A 62 -2.14 1.23 -5.06
N ALA A 63 -0.94 0.72 -5.38
CA ALA A 63 0.13 0.61 -4.41
C ALA A 63 1.42 1.06 -5.09
N GLY A 64 2.23 1.82 -4.37
CA GLY A 64 3.49 2.31 -4.90
C GLY A 64 4.62 2.21 -3.88
N VAL A 65 5.83 2.04 -4.39
CA VAL A 65 7.04 2.04 -3.56
C VAL A 65 8.02 3.01 -4.19
N GLN A 66 8.45 3.98 -3.40
CA GLN A 66 9.39 5.01 -3.84
C GLN A 66 10.76 4.73 -3.23
N ASP A 67 11.76 5.46 -3.70
CA ASP A 67 13.13 5.31 -3.21
C ASP A 67 13.16 5.39 -1.68
N GLY A 68 13.98 4.53 -1.08
CA GLY A 68 14.07 4.47 0.36
C GLY A 68 13.02 3.59 1.01
N GLY A 69 12.19 2.90 0.21
CA GLY A 69 11.21 1.97 0.74
C GLY A 69 9.92 2.60 1.22
N LEU A 70 9.66 3.84 0.81
CA LEU A 70 8.40 4.50 1.16
C LEU A 70 7.26 3.85 0.40
N ILE A 71 6.41 3.14 1.10
CA ILE A 71 5.28 2.43 0.49
C ILE A 71 3.99 3.16 0.78
N TRP A 72 3.10 3.18 -0.20
CA TRP A 72 1.78 3.77 -0.03
C TRP A 72 0.75 2.94 -0.77
N MET A 73 -0.50 3.02 -0.31
CA MET A 73 -1.61 2.28 -0.90
C MET A 73 -2.87 3.09 -0.72
N LEU A 74 -3.64 3.25 -1.80
CA LEU A 74 -4.89 3.99 -1.79
C LEU A 74 -5.94 3.19 -2.54
N CYS A 75 -7.12 3.07 -1.96
CA CYS A 75 -8.14 2.16 -2.46
C CYS A 75 -9.43 2.87 -2.84
N THR A 76 -10.18 2.21 -3.69
CA THR A 76 -11.53 2.62 -4.06
C THR A 76 -12.54 1.75 -3.29
N PRO A 77 -13.83 2.14 -3.26
CA PRO A 77 -14.84 1.29 -2.62
C PRO A 77 -14.99 -0.08 -3.27
N ASN A 78 -14.43 -0.29 -4.46
CA ASN A 78 -14.54 -1.58 -5.14
C ASN A 78 -13.90 -2.73 -4.35
N ILE A 79 -12.99 -2.43 -3.42
CA ILE A 79 -12.40 -3.48 -2.58
C ILE A 79 -13.45 -4.16 -1.70
N HIS A 80 -14.56 -3.48 -1.42
CA HIS A 80 -15.57 -4.04 -0.53
C HIS A 80 -16.32 -5.21 -1.15
N ASP A 81 -16.32 -5.31 -2.48
CA ASP A 81 -16.98 -6.42 -3.17
C ASP A 81 -16.08 -7.66 -3.24
N TYR A 82 -14.76 -7.48 -3.13
CA TYR A 82 -13.81 -8.58 -3.25
C TYR A 82 -12.67 -8.41 -2.23
N PRO A 83 -12.99 -8.33 -0.93
CA PRO A 83 -11.96 -8.01 0.06
C PRO A 83 -10.86 -9.06 0.18
N LEU A 84 -11.22 -10.35 0.04
CA LEU A 84 -10.21 -11.39 0.16
C LEU A 84 -9.28 -11.43 -1.04
N THR A 85 -9.83 -11.23 -2.24
CA THR A 85 -9.01 -11.17 -3.45
C THR A 85 -8.04 -10.00 -3.34
N PHE A 86 -8.56 -8.83 -2.95
CA PHE A 86 -7.69 -7.66 -2.83
C PHE A 86 -6.59 -7.88 -1.80
N ALA A 87 -6.94 -8.40 -0.63
CA ALA A 87 -5.95 -8.63 0.43
C ALA A 87 -4.86 -9.59 -0.01
N ARG A 88 -5.23 -10.66 -0.72
CA ARG A 88 -4.26 -11.63 -1.22
C ARG A 88 -3.34 -11.01 -2.26
N GLU A 89 -3.89 -10.20 -3.17
CA GLU A 89 -3.07 -9.58 -4.20
C GLU A 89 -2.15 -8.51 -3.62
N ALA A 90 -2.63 -7.76 -2.63
CA ALA A 90 -1.80 -6.81 -1.92
C ALA A 90 -0.63 -7.54 -1.24
N LYS A 91 -0.92 -8.67 -0.61
CA LYS A 91 0.12 -9.45 0.05
C LYS A 91 1.13 -9.98 -0.97
N ARG A 92 0.66 -10.44 -2.13
CA ARG A 92 1.54 -10.89 -3.21
C ARG A 92 2.47 -9.77 -3.66
N PHE A 93 1.93 -8.57 -3.80
CA PHE A 93 2.75 -7.42 -4.18
C PHE A 93 3.82 -7.13 -3.13
N ILE A 94 3.43 -7.08 -1.85
CA ILE A 94 4.37 -6.80 -0.76
C ILE A 94 5.47 -7.86 -0.71
N GLU A 95 5.10 -9.14 -0.82
CA GLU A 95 6.07 -10.22 -0.73
C GLU A 95 7.00 -10.29 -1.93
N SER A 96 6.62 -9.70 -3.05
CA SER A 96 7.48 -9.63 -4.23
C SER A 96 8.52 -8.51 -4.14
N ARG A 97 8.39 -7.60 -3.17
CA ARG A 97 9.30 -6.47 -3.05
C ARG A 97 10.62 -6.93 -2.46
N GLU A 98 11.70 -6.30 -2.93
CA GLU A 98 13.04 -6.67 -2.48
C GLU A 98 13.67 -5.65 -1.53
N GLU A 99 13.00 -4.54 -1.28
CA GLU A 99 13.48 -3.57 -0.31
C GLU A 99 13.58 -4.22 1.07
N LYS A 100 14.68 -3.96 1.77
CA LYS A 100 14.86 -4.49 3.12
C LYS A 100 13.91 -3.85 4.11
N LEU A 101 13.52 -2.61 3.84
CA LEU A 101 12.61 -1.86 4.71
C LEU A 101 11.53 -1.21 3.87
N LEU A 102 10.29 -1.49 4.20
CA LEU A 102 9.13 -0.77 3.68
C LEU A 102 8.52 -0.03 4.87
N TRP A 103 8.17 1.25 4.69
CA TRP A 103 7.69 2.06 5.80
C TRP A 103 6.82 3.20 5.31
N ASN A 104 6.00 3.72 6.20
CA ASN A 104 5.25 4.96 6.01
C ASN A 104 4.48 5.25 7.30
N ILE A 105 3.58 6.22 7.23
CA ILE A 105 2.64 6.53 8.29
C ILE A 105 1.23 6.39 7.74
N VAL A 106 0.28 6.07 8.63
CA VAL A 106 -1.11 5.87 8.25
C VAL A 106 -1.99 6.62 9.24
N ASP A 107 -3.07 7.24 8.72
CA ASP A 107 -4.02 7.95 9.56
C ASP A 107 -4.69 6.96 10.53
N LYS A 108 -4.64 7.26 11.82
CA LYS A 108 -5.16 6.37 12.85
C LYS A 108 -6.66 6.11 12.67
N ARG A 109 -7.38 7.01 12.02
CA ARG A 109 -8.80 6.85 11.77
C ARG A 109 -9.11 5.83 10.67
N ASN A 110 -8.13 5.50 9.84
CA ASN A 110 -8.32 4.59 8.70
C ASN A 110 -8.20 3.14 9.17
N THR A 111 -9.20 2.68 9.92
CA THR A 111 -9.15 1.39 10.59
C THR A 111 -9.06 0.20 9.64
N ALA A 112 -9.71 0.29 8.49
CA ALA A 112 -9.61 -0.79 7.49
C ALA A 112 -8.18 -0.94 6.98
N HIS A 113 -7.50 0.18 6.78
CA HIS A 113 -6.10 0.16 6.34
C HIS A 113 -5.18 -0.41 7.45
N LEU A 114 -5.47 -0.06 8.70
CA LEU A 114 -4.71 -0.62 9.81
C LEU A 114 -4.82 -2.14 9.85
N LYS A 115 -6.01 -2.68 9.63
CA LYS A 115 -6.22 -4.13 9.59
C LYS A 115 -5.47 -4.76 8.43
N LEU A 116 -5.50 -4.11 7.27
CA LEU A 116 -4.79 -4.60 6.11
C LEU A 116 -3.29 -4.63 6.36
N LEU A 117 -2.73 -3.57 6.94
CA LEU A 117 -1.30 -3.51 7.24
C LEU A 117 -0.87 -4.65 8.17
N LYS A 118 -1.67 -4.96 9.17
CA LYS A 118 -1.38 -6.10 10.05
C LYS A 118 -1.36 -7.41 9.26
N PHE A 119 -2.36 -7.61 8.42
CA PHE A 119 -2.43 -8.80 7.58
C PHE A 119 -1.20 -8.92 6.66
N LEU A 120 -0.71 -7.79 6.15
CA LEU A 120 0.44 -7.75 5.26
C LEU A 120 1.78 -7.92 5.98
N GLY A 121 1.77 -8.01 7.31
CA GLY A 121 2.99 -8.26 8.07
C GLY A 121 3.72 -7.01 8.54
N PHE A 122 3.08 -5.87 8.48
CA PHE A 122 3.68 -4.63 8.99
C PHE A 122 3.53 -4.54 10.50
N LYS A 123 4.50 -3.89 11.15
CA LYS A 123 4.48 -3.61 12.57
C LYS A 123 4.23 -2.12 12.79
N PHE A 124 3.44 -1.81 13.81
CA PHE A 124 3.19 -0.43 14.20
C PHE A 124 4.23 -0.01 15.23
N LEU A 125 4.82 1.16 15.04
CA LEU A 125 5.95 1.61 15.83
C LEU A 125 5.56 2.67 16.85
N ARG A 126 4.91 3.75 16.42
CA ARG A 126 4.57 4.84 17.31
C ARG A 126 3.51 5.72 16.68
N GLU A 127 2.88 6.53 17.52
CA GLU A 127 1.94 7.56 17.06
C GLU A 127 2.67 8.88 16.96
N LEU A 128 2.25 9.71 16.01
CA LEU A 128 2.80 11.04 15.84
C LEU A 128 1.74 11.97 15.27
N LYS A 129 1.92 13.26 15.47
CA LYS A 129 1.05 14.25 14.84
C LYS A 129 1.62 14.63 13.50
N HIS A 130 0.73 14.80 12.53
CA HIS A 130 1.17 15.01 11.15
C HIS A 130 0.20 15.88 10.38
N GLY A 131 0.76 16.61 9.41
CA GLY A 131 -0.01 17.39 8.45
C GLY A 131 -0.52 18.71 8.98
N PRO A 132 -1.25 19.44 8.12
CA PRO A 132 -1.69 20.79 8.49
C PRO A 132 -2.71 20.79 9.62
N ASN A 133 -3.44 19.71 9.81
CA ASN A 133 -4.43 19.60 10.87
C ASN A 133 -3.92 18.87 12.10
N LYS A 134 -2.64 18.49 12.11
CA LYS A 134 -1.99 17.81 13.24
C LYS A 134 -2.79 16.60 13.71
N LEU A 135 -3.19 15.78 12.77
CA LEU A 135 -3.94 14.55 13.06
C LEU A 135 -2.98 13.45 13.52
N THR A 136 -3.54 12.47 14.25
CA THR A 136 -2.73 11.36 14.74
C THR A 136 -2.53 10.34 13.64
N PHE A 137 -1.26 10.06 13.35
CA PHE A 137 -0.85 9.01 12.41
C PHE A 137 -0.07 7.96 13.18
N ILE A 138 -0.01 6.76 12.62
CA ILE A 138 0.76 5.66 13.18
C ILE A 138 1.87 5.32 12.18
N GLU A 139 3.10 5.29 12.67
CA GLU A 139 4.23 4.88 11.85
C GLU A 139 4.27 3.36 11.79
N PHE A 140 4.52 2.82 10.60
CA PHE A 140 4.58 1.37 10.41
C PHE A 140 5.76 1.00 9.55
N CYS A 141 6.22 -0.24 9.70
CA CYS A 141 7.29 -0.75 8.86
C CYS A 141 7.23 -2.26 8.73
N ARG A 142 7.89 -2.74 7.70
CA ARG A 142 8.10 -4.17 7.50
C ARG A 142 9.53 -4.37 7.08
N VAL A 143 10.25 -5.19 7.87
CA VAL A 143 11.63 -5.49 7.58
C VAL A 143 11.70 -6.84 6.89
N ARG A 144 12.34 -6.90 5.73
CA ARG A 144 12.53 -8.14 5.02
C ARG A 144 13.76 -8.83 5.57
N THR A 145 13.57 -10.06 6.04
CA THR A 145 14.68 -10.85 6.55
C THR A 145 14.97 -11.99 5.59
N ASN A 146 16.14 -12.60 5.75
CA ASN A 146 16.47 -13.74 4.93
C ASN A 146 15.47 -14.87 5.11
N SER A 147 14.97 -15.06 6.33
CA SER A 147 14.00 -16.11 6.58
C SER A 147 12.69 -15.90 5.85
N ASN A 148 12.38 -14.65 5.47
CA ASN A 148 11.14 -14.37 4.76
C ASN A 148 11.16 -14.93 3.35
N ARG A 149 12.34 -15.14 2.75
CA ARG A 149 12.37 -15.63 1.40
C ARG A 149 13.07 -16.94 1.23
N LEU A 150 13.74 -17.42 2.28
CA LEU A 150 14.35 -18.67 2.12
C LEU A 150 13.45 -19.72 2.07
N ASN A 151 13.68 -20.61 1.36
CA ASN A 151 13.15 -21.75 1.53
C ASN A 151 14.04 -22.56 2.06
N PRO A 152 13.77 -23.10 2.88
CA PRO A 152 14.61 -23.76 3.70
C PRO A 152 15.40 -24.77 3.07
N SER A 153 15.42 -24.85 2.02
CA SER A 153 16.24 -25.78 1.46
C SER A 153 17.63 -25.41 1.53
N ASN A 154 17.87 -25.13 1.81
CA ASN A 154 19.05 -24.82 1.93
C ASN A 154 19.64 -24.48 2.71
N GLY A 155 19.39 -24.77 2.96
CA GLY A 155 19.80 -24.49 3.73
C GLY A 155 20.63 -24.64 4.14
N SER A 156 20.67 -25.03 3.95
CA SER A 156 21.31 -24.99 4.39
C SER A 156 22.23 -24.79 4.45
N LYS A 157 22.50 -24.84 4.25
CA LYS A 157 23.26 -24.47 4.36
C LYS A 157 23.95 -23.90 4.63
N SER A 158 24.12 -24.18 4.56
CA SER A 158 24.65 -23.58 4.90
C SER A 158 24.84 -22.90 5.31
N GLY A 159 24.75 -23.04 5.52
CA GLY A 159 24.77 -22.33 6.06
C GLY A 159 25.11 -21.85 6.40
N SER A 160 25.22 -22.03 6.42
CA SER A 160 25.49 -21.49 6.91
C SER A 160 25.45 -20.97 7.00
#